data_7f853351d2059b71f5c234cf47dad5ae
#
_entry.id   7f853351d2059b71f5c234cf47dad5ae
#
_cell.length_a   1.000
_cell.length_b   1.000
_cell.length_c   1.000
_cell.angle_alpha   90.00
_cell.angle_beta   90.00
_cell.angle_gamma   90.00
#
_symmetry.space_group_name_H-M   'P 1'
#
loop_
_entity.id
_entity.type
_entity.pdbx_description
1 polymer ?
#
loop_
_entity_poly.entity_id
_entity_poly.type
_entity_poly.pdbx_seq_one_letter_code
_entity_poly.pdbx_strand_id
1 'polypeptide(L)'
;MKKKVGQVSPEEKNEILALFERRNGLNELAKIVNNDDALYEKLVIDMGATATKFQSWWDKMAFQYQWESAENGHWEVDFNTNEIYLIVNSTLTY
;
A
#
# COMPACT_ATOMS: atom_id res chain seq x y z
N MET A 1 7.30 -1.21 -17.24
CA MET A 1 6.93 -2.61 -17.48
C MET A 1 6.10 -3.14 -16.32
N LYS A 2 5.06 -3.87 -16.62
CA LYS A 2 4.16 -4.42 -15.61
C LYS A 2 4.04 -5.91 -15.81
N LYS A 3 4.29 -6.69 -14.78
CA LYS A 3 4.34 -8.14 -14.89
C LYS A 3 3.63 -8.79 -13.72
N LYS A 4 2.74 -9.73 -13.99
CA LYS A 4 2.10 -10.49 -12.93
C LYS A 4 3.14 -11.42 -12.30
N VAL A 5 3.32 -11.35 -10.99
CA VAL A 5 4.29 -12.18 -10.28
C VAL A 5 3.64 -13.11 -9.26
N GLY A 6 2.34 -12.98 -9.04
CA GLY A 6 1.64 -13.85 -8.10
C GLY A 6 0.24 -13.37 -7.81
N GLN A 7 -0.30 -13.86 -6.73
CA GLN A 7 -1.61 -13.42 -6.27
C GLN A 7 -1.73 -13.70 -4.78
N VAL A 8 -2.69 -13.07 -4.14
CA VAL A 8 -2.97 -13.28 -2.73
C VAL A 8 -4.38 -13.85 -2.59
N SER A 9 -4.71 -14.32 -1.39
CA SER A 9 -6.06 -14.82 -1.14
C SER A 9 -7.06 -13.66 -1.06
N PRO A 10 -8.36 -13.94 -1.22
CA PRO A 10 -9.37 -12.89 -1.04
C PRO A 10 -9.30 -12.24 0.34
N GLU A 11 -9.02 -13.02 1.38
CA GLU A 11 -8.90 -12.50 2.74
C GLU A 11 -7.71 -11.56 2.87
N GLU A 12 -6.57 -11.94 2.30
CA GLU A 12 -5.37 -11.11 2.33
C GLU A 12 -5.59 -9.82 1.54
N LYS A 13 -6.25 -9.91 0.39
CA LYS A 13 -6.58 -8.73 -0.39
C LYS A 13 -7.51 -7.80 0.40
N ASN A 14 -8.47 -8.35 1.11
CA ASN A 14 -9.39 -7.54 1.90
C ASN A 14 -8.68 -6.79 3.02
N GLU A 15 -7.65 -7.40 3.61
CA GLU A 15 -6.85 -6.72 4.63
C GLU A 15 -6.15 -5.48 4.07
N ILE A 16 -5.47 -5.62 2.93
CA ILE A 16 -4.75 -4.48 2.36
C ILE A 16 -5.72 -3.45 1.77
N LEU A 17 -6.87 -3.90 1.26
CA LEU A 17 -7.88 -2.99 0.75
C LEU A 17 -8.42 -2.10 1.87
N ALA A 18 -8.69 -2.69 3.04
CA ALA A 18 -9.17 -1.93 4.19
C ALA A 18 -8.16 -0.86 4.62
N LEU A 19 -6.86 -1.21 4.61
CA LEU A 19 -5.80 -0.27 4.95
C LEU A 19 -5.68 0.84 3.89
N PHE A 20 -5.83 0.47 2.63
CA PHE A 20 -5.80 1.42 1.52
C PHE A 20 -6.94 2.44 1.63
N GLU A 21 -8.15 1.96 1.91
CA GLU A 21 -9.32 2.81 2.09
C GLU A 21 -9.17 3.71 3.32
N ARG A 22 -8.63 3.17 4.41
CA ARG A 22 -8.38 3.97 5.61
C ARG A 22 -7.37 5.08 5.33
N ARG A 23 -6.30 4.77 4.60
CA ARG A 23 -5.30 5.78 4.23
C ARG A 23 -5.92 6.90 3.42
N ASN A 24 -6.76 6.56 2.45
CA ASN A 24 -7.44 7.55 1.63
C ASN A 24 -8.39 8.42 2.46
N GLY A 25 -9.12 7.80 3.38
CA GLY A 25 -10.01 8.54 4.30
C GLY A 25 -9.24 9.50 5.20
N LEU A 26 -8.10 9.05 5.74
CA LEU A 26 -7.27 9.91 6.58
C LEU A 26 -6.69 11.08 5.78
N ASN A 27 -6.28 10.85 4.54
CA ASN A 27 -5.79 11.91 3.67
C ASN A 27 -6.87 12.96 3.39
N GLU A 28 -8.11 12.53 3.19
CA GLU A 28 -9.23 13.46 2.99
C GLU A 28 -9.50 14.27 4.26
N LEU A 29 -9.46 13.62 5.42
CA LEU A 29 -9.64 14.33 6.69
C LEU A 29 -8.55 15.36 6.91
N ALA A 30 -7.33 15.08 6.49
CA ALA A 30 -6.22 16.02 6.68
C ALA A 30 -6.49 17.36 6.00
N LYS A 31 -7.26 17.36 4.92
CA LYS A 31 -7.61 18.60 4.21
C LYS A 31 -8.63 19.43 4.98
N ILE A 32 -9.39 18.80 5.88
CA ILE A 32 -10.46 19.46 6.58
C ILE A 32 -10.01 19.97 7.95
N VAL A 33 -9.15 19.22 8.64
CA VAL A 33 -8.80 19.53 10.02
C VAL A 33 -7.50 20.30 10.19
N ASN A 34 -6.98 20.86 9.12
CA ASN A 34 -5.68 21.51 9.18
C ASN A 34 -5.64 22.75 10.08
N ASN A 35 -6.81 23.25 10.50
CA ASN A 35 -6.87 24.39 11.41
C ASN A 35 -7.10 23.97 12.86
N ASP A 36 -7.17 22.70 13.16
CA ASP A 36 -7.38 22.18 14.50
C ASP A 36 -6.17 21.36 14.90
N ASP A 37 -5.28 21.92 15.69
CA ASP A 37 -4.01 21.28 16.01
C ASP A 37 -4.17 19.95 16.73
N ALA A 38 -5.13 19.85 17.65
CA ALA A 38 -5.33 18.61 18.40
C ALA A 38 -5.83 17.48 17.51
N LEU A 39 -6.78 17.77 16.63
CA LEU A 39 -7.29 16.79 15.69
C LEU A 39 -6.23 16.43 14.66
N TYR A 40 -5.47 17.41 14.21
CA TYR A 40 -4.40 17.18 13.25
C TYR A 40 -3.33 16.24 13.82
N GLU A 41 -2.95 16.44 15.09
CA GLU A 41 -2.00 15.55 15.74
C GLU A 41 -2.49 14.10 15.80
N LYS A 42 -3.75 13.91 16.18
CA LYS A 42 -4.33 12.56 16.20
C LYS A 42 -4.34 11.95 14.81
N LEU A 43 -4.66 12.75 13.81
CA LEU A 43 -4.69 12.29 12.44
C LEU A 43 -3.31 11.83 11.97
N VAL A 44 -2.27 12.59 12.30
CA VAL A 44 -0.89 12.24 11.92
C VAL A 44 -0.48 10.92 12.57
N ILE A 45 -0.85 10.70 13.83
CA ILE A 45 -0.57 9.46 14.53
C ILE A 45 -1.28 8.30 13.82
N ASP A 46 -2.54 8.46 13.46
CA ASP A 46 -3.30 7.42 12.76
C ASP A 46 -2.73 7.14 11.37
N MET A 47 -2.29 8.17 10.68
CA MET A 47 -1.65 8.02 9.37
C MET A 47 -0.36 7.22 9.50
N GLY A 48 0.44 7.50 10.52
CA GLY A 48 1.67 6.75 10.78
C GLY A 48 1.40 5.29 11.12
N ALA A 49 0.39 5.04 11.96
CA ALA A 49 0.01 3.68 12.33
C ALA A 49 -0.50 2.90 11.10
N THR A 50 -1.29 3.56 10.26
CA THR A 50 -1.82 2.94 9.05
C THR A 50 -0.70 2.62 8.06
N ALA A 51 0.25 3.54 7.89
CA ALA A 51 1.40 3.33 7.02
C ALA A 51 2.25 2.14 7.51
N THR A 52 2.43 2.02 8.82
CA THR A 52 3.18 0.90 9.40
C THR A 52 2.48 -0.42 9.13
N LYS A 53 1.16 -0.47 9.30
CA LYS A 53 0.38 -1.68 9.03
C LYS A 53 0.41 -2.04 7.55
N PHE A 54 0.36 -1.03 6.69
CA PHE A 54 0.42 -1.20 5.24
C PHE A 54 1.76 -1.84 4.85
N GLN A 55 2.86 -1.30 5.37
CA GLN A 55 4.18 -1.83 5.09
C GLN A 55 4.35 -3.25 5.67
N SER A 56 3.81 -3.49 6.86
CA SER A 56 3.87 -4.82 7.49
C SER A 56 3.15 -5.87 6.67
N TRP A 57 2.02 -5.50 6.06
CA TRP A 57 1.31 -6.43 5.19
C TRP A 57 2.18 -6.83 4.00
N TRP A 58 2.80 -5.86 3.35
CA TRP A 58 3.68 -6.12 2.21
C TRP A 58 4.87 -6.98 2.61
N ASP A 59 5.49 -6.68 3.76
CA ASP A 59 6.63 -7.46 4.24
C ASP A 59 6.24 -8.90 4.52
N LYS A 60 5.09 -9.11 5.15
CA LYS A 60 4.59 -10.44 5.46
C LYS A 60 4.27 -11.22 4.19
N MET A 61 3.61 -10.60 3.23
CA MET A 61 3.24 -11.26 1.98
C MET A 61 4.49 -11.58 1.15
N ALA A 62 5.43 -10.65 1.09
CA ALA A 62 6.67 -10.85 0.35
C ALA A 62 7.46 -12.02 0.93
N PHE A 63 7.49 -12.13 2.25
CA PHE A 63 8.16 -13.24 2.91
C PHE A 63 7.44 -14.57 2.64
N GLN A 64 6.13 -14.55 2.71
CA GLN A 64 5.31 -15.76 2.54
C GLN A 64 5.33 -16.28 1.11
N TYR A 65 5.18 -15.39 0.14
CA TYR A 65 5.05 -15.80 -1.26
C TYR A 65 6.34 -15.70 -2.06
N GLN A 66 7.29 -14.93 -1.59
CA GLN A 66 8.60 -14.74 -2.23
C GLN A 66 8.48 -14.36 -3.71
N TRP A 67 7.64 -13.35 -3.97
CA TRP A 67 7.43 -12.89 -5.33
C TRP A 67 8.72 -12.35 -5.95
N GLU A 68 8.81 -12.44 -7.25
CA GLU A 68 9.89 -11.82 -8.01
C GLU A 68 9.95 -10.32 -7.68
N SER A 69 11.15 -9.79 -7.54
CA SER A 69 11.35 -8.36 -7.30
C SER A 69 12.43 -7.84 -8.23
N ALA A 70 12.53 -6.52 -8.33
CA ALA A 70 13.54 -5.88 -9.15
C ALA A 70 14.06 -4.64 -8.44
N GLU A 71 15.30 -4.28 -8.73
CA GLU A 71 15.95 -3.19 -8.04
C GLU A 71 15.20 -1.88 -8.16
N ASN A 72 14.68 -1.56 -9.33
CA ASN A 72 13.92 -0.33 -9.55
C ASN A 72 12.42 -0.61 -9.65
N GLY A 73 11.95 -1.65 -8.97
CA GLY A 73 10.56 -2.07 -9.06
C GLY A 73 9.82 -1.93 -7.76
N HIS A 74 8.51 -2.02 -7.87
CA HIS A 74 7.64 -2.10 -6.71
C HIS A 74 6.46 -2.99 -7.05
N TRP A 75 5.75 -3.47 -6.03
CA TRP A 75 4.59 -4.32 -6.23
C TRP A 75 3.30 -3.53 -6.09
N GLU A 76 2.31 -3.93 -6.88
CA GLU A 76 0.95 -3.39 -6.77
C GLU A 76 -0.03 -4.54 -6.74
N VAL A 77 -1.13 -4.34 -6.04
CA VAL A 77 -2.20 -5.34 -5.97
C VAL A 77 -3.37 -4.87 -6.82
N ASP A 78 -3.93 -5.81 -7.60
CA ASP A 78 -5.16 -5.56 -8.32
C ASP A 78 -6.31 -6.02 -7.42
N PHE A 79 -7.06 -5.08 -6.87
CA PHE A 79 -8.12 -5.38 -5.93
C PHE A 79 -9.29 -6.15 -6.55
N ASN A 80 -9.39 -6.17 -7.86
CA ASN A 80 -10.47 -6.90 -8.53
C ASN A 80 -10.13 -8.36 -8.76
N THR A 81 -8.86 -8.67 -8.93
CA THR A 81 -8.43 -10.03 -9.30
C THR A 81 -7.55 -10.69 -8.25
N ASN A 82 -7.16 -9.97 -7.20
CA ASN A 82 -6.22 -10.43 -6.16
C ASN A 82 -4.82 -10.70 -6.71
N GLU A 83 -4.52 -10.25 -7.90
CA GLU A 83 -3.21 -10.46 -8.52
C GLU A 83 -2.20 -9.44 -8.07
N ILE A 84 -0.95 -9.86 -7.98
CA ILE A 84 0.16 -8.98 -7.63
C ILE A 84 1.00 -8.74 -8.88
N TYR A 85 1.29 -7.48 -9.13
CA TYR A 85 2.09 -7.08 -10.29
C TYR A 85 3.38 -6.42 -9.83
N LEU A 86 4.44 -6.72 -10.54
CA LEU A 86 5.72 -6.04 -10.38
C LEU A 86 5.78 -4.95 -11.43
N ILE A 87 5.93 -3.72 -10.99
CA ILE A 87 6.05 -2.56 -11.86
C ILE A 87 7.53 -2.15 -11.85
N VAL A 88 8.15 -2.18 -12.99
CA VAL A 88 9.55 -1.80 -13.12
C VAL A 88 9.66 -0.51 -13.92
N ASN A 89 10.32 0.46 -13.31
CA ASN A 89 10.52 1.72 -13.94
C ASN A 89 11.64 1.61 -14.93
N SER A 90 11.34 1.85 -16.20
CA SER A 90 12.35 1.67 -17.20
C SER A 90 12.90 2.95 -17.69
N THR A 91 12.81 3.96 -16.93
CA THR A 91 13.12 5.09 -17.45
C THR A 91 14.43 5.46 -17.49
N LEU A 92 15.15 5.14 -17.19
CA LEU A 92 16.33 5.51 -17.12
C LEU A 92 16.99 5.82 -18.18
N THR A 93 17.00 5.86 -18.76
CA THR A 93 17.62 6.08 -19.77
C THR A 93 18.03 7.17 -20.10
N TYR A 94 18.41 7.53 -20.02
CA TYR A 94 18.84 8.43 -20.38
C TYR A 94 19.28 8.75 -20.34
#